data_685e9bde33d7da293e9de3f95a470ee8
#
_entry.id   685e9bde33d7da293e9de3f95a470ee8
#
_cell.length_a   1.000
_cell.length_b   1.000
_cell.length_c   1.000
_cell.angle_alpha   90.00
_cell.angle_beta   90.00
_cell.angle_gamma   90.00
#
_symmetry.space_group_name_H-M   'P 1'
#
loop_
_entity.id
_entity.type
_entity.pdbx_description
1 polymer ?
#
loop_
_entity_poly.entity_id
_entity_poly.type
_entity_poly.pdbx_seq_one_letter_code
_entity_poly.pdbx_strand_id
1 'polypeptide(L)'
;MKSIQFKIYALLALTGVLVLFASIFSSAQQQHELARDTVESNIKLLADNYFDSINTMMLTGTMANREILSTKLRSHPNIEDAHIIRSPIVNKIYGPGNANQVATNDAERKALTGTEALFIDNQNSTMTYLKPMFARSDYKGTNCLGCHQAQEGDVLGVVKISYSLADIEQEVSQNTL
;
A
#
# COMPACT_ATOMS: atom_id res chain seq x y z
N MET A 1 7.55 40.48 -48.73
CA MET A 1 8.10 40.67 -47.36
C MET A 1 6.94 40.52 -46.38
N LYS A 2 6.89 39.47 -45.54
CA LYS A 2 5.86 39.35 -44.52
C LYS A 2 6.07 40.47 -43.49
N SER A 3 5.00 41.23 -43.18
CA SER A 3 5.00 42.36 -42.24
C SER A 3 5.64 41.97 -40.91
N ILE A 4 6.39 42.86 -40.27
CA ILE A 4 6.96 42.72 -38.94
C ILE A 4 5.86 42.33 -37.93
N GLN A 5 4.68 42.88 -38.08
CA GLN A 5 3.49 42.54 -37.28
C GLN A 5 3.14 41.05 -37.36
N PHE A 6 3.18 40.43 -38.55
CA PHE A 6 2.92 39.01 -38.70
C PHE A 6 3.95 38.14 -37.95
N LYS A 7 5.22 38.53 -37.96
CA LYS A 7 6.28 37.81 -37.22
C LYS A 7 6.07 37.91 -35.69
N ILE A 8 5.65 39.08 -35.20
CA ILE A 8 5.37 39.30 -33.79
C ILE A 8 4.16 38.44 -33.34
N TYR A 9 3.05 38.46 -34.10
CA TYR A 9 1.88 37.63 -33.76
C TYR A 9 2.17 36.15 -33.88
N ALA A 10 2.94 35.71 -34.85
CA ALA A 10 3.36 34.31 -34.96
C ALA A 10 4.23 33.87 -33.79
N LEU A 11 5.15 34.72 -33.32
CA LEU A 11 5.98 34.46 -32.15
C LEU A 11 5.13 34.39 -30.88
N LEU A 12 4.21 35.32 -30.66
CA LEU A 12 3.31 35.34 -29.53
C LEU A 12 2.37 34.10 -29.50
N ALA A 13 1.86 33.72 -30.67
CA ALA A 13 1.04 32.51 -30.77
C ALA A 13 1.85 31.23 -30.43
N LEU A 14 3.09 31.14 -30.95
CA LEU A 14 3.97 30.02 -30.69
C LEU A 14 4.33 29.91 -29.19
N THR A 15 4.70 31.03 -28.56
CA THR A 15 5.00 31.05 -27.11
C THR A 15 3.77 30.70 -26.28
N GLY A 16 2.57 31.19 -26.66
CA GLY A 16 1.32 30.84 -26.00
C GLY A 16 1.03 29.35 -26.08
N VAL A 17 1.20 28.74 -27.24
CA VAL A 17 1.03 27.28 -27.40
C VAL A 17 2.04 26.48 -26.57
N LEU A 18 3.31 26.90 -26.55
CA LEU A 18 4.34 26.22 -25.75
C LEU A 18 4.03 26.30 -24.25
N VAL A 19 3.57 27.45 -23.74
CA VAL A 19 3.18 27.61 -22.34
C VAL A 19 1.99 26.72 -22.00
N LEU A 20 0.98 26.65 -22.88
CA LEU A 20 -0.16 25.77 -22.67
C LEU A 20 0.25 24.29 -22.64
N PHE A 21 1.10 23.88 -23.58
CA PHE A 21 1.61 22.49 -23.56
C PHE A 21 2.40 22.16 -22.28
N ALA A 22 3.29 23.06 -21.85
CA ALA A 22 4.06 22.88 -20.63
C ALA A 22 3.14 22.83 -19.40
N SER A 23 2.09 23.65 -19.36
CA SER A 23 1.12 23.67 -18.26
C SER A 23 0.30 22.38 -18.19
N ILE A 24 -0.21 21.89 -19.33
CA ILE A 24 -0.97 20.63 -19.39
C ILE A 24 -0.08 19.45 -18.97
N PHE A 25 1.15 19.38 -19.49
CA PHE A 25 2.08 18.30 -19.13
C PHE A 25 2.43 18.31 -17.64
N SER A 26 2.72 19.49 -17.09
CA SER A 26 3.01 19.64 -15.65
C SER A 26 1.80 19.23 -14.78
N SER A 27 0.59 19.64 -15.19
CA SER A 27 -0.66 19.30 -14.49
C SER A 27 -0.91 17.78 -14.47
N ALA A 28 -0.69 17.10 -15.60
CA ALA A 28 -0.85 15.66 -15.71
C ALA A 28 0.12 14.90 -14.80
N GLN A 29 1.40 15.29 -14.78
CA GLN A 29 2.39 14.71 -13.89
C GLN A 29 2.03 14.88 -12.41
N GLN A 30 1.60 16.07 -12.05
CA GLN A 30 1.20 16.37 -10.67
C GLN A 30 -0.03 15.56 -10.22
N GLN A 31 -0.99 15.32 -11.11
CA GLN A 31 -2.14 14.46 -10.83
C GLN A 31 -1.73 12.99 -10.57
N HIS A 32 -0.78 12.46 -11.36
CA HIS A 32 -0.26 11.12 -11.17
C HIS A 32 0.43 10.95 -9.80
N GLU A 33 1.26 11.92 -9.39
CA GLU A 33 1.93 11.89 -8.10
C GLU A 33 0.92 11.95 -6.95
N LEU A 34 -0.03 12.88 -7.01
CA LEU A 34 -1.09 13.01 -5.99
C LEU A 34 -1.93 11.74 -5.85
N ALA A 35 -2.28 11.10 -6.96
CA ALA A 35 -3.03 9.85 -6.94
C ALA A 35 -2.23 8.74 -6.27
N ARG A 36 -0.95 8.59 -6.59
CA ARG A 36 -0.06 7.61 -5.97
C ARG A 36 0.13 7.85 -4.47
N ASP A 37 0.38 9.09 -4.06
CA ASP A 37 0.53 9.47 -2.65
C ASP A 37 -0.75 9.17 -1.87
N THR A 38 -1.90 9.42 -2.48
CA THR A 38 -3.20 9.09 -1.88
C THR A 38 -3.35 7.59 -1.67
N VAL A 39 -3.01 6.77 -2.66
CA VAL A 39 -3.04 5.30 -2.53
C VAL A 39 -2.06 4.83 -1.48
N GLU A 40 -0.84 5.35 -1.47
CA GLU A 40 0.16 5.02 -0.45
C GLU A 40 -0.34 5.31 0.96
N SER A 41 -0.93 6.47 1.18
CA SER A 41 -1.52 6.84 2.47
C SER A 41 -2.67 5.90 2.86
N ASN A 42 -3.54 5.59 1.91
CA ASN A 42 -4.69 4.72 2.12
C ASN A 42 -4.28 3.27 2.42
N ILE A 43 -3.29 2.72 1.71
CA ILE A 43 -2.83 1.35 1.93
C ILE A 43 -2.15 1.20 3.30
N LYS A 44 -1.42 2.22 3.75
CA LYS A 44 -0.83 2.26 5.10
C LYS A 44 -1.91 2.29 6.18
N LEU A 45 -2.90 3.17 6.03
CA LEU A 45 -4.04 3.25 6.95
C LEU A 45 -4.84 1.93 6.97
N LEU A 46 -5.04 1.33 5.80
CA LEU A 46 -5.73 0.04 5.69
C LEU A 46 -4.97 -1.07 6.40
N ALA A 47 -3.64 -1.10 6.28
CA ALA A 47 -2.81 -2.08 6.99
C ALA A 47 -2.90 -1.91 8.51
N ASP A 48 -2.96 -0.66 9.00
CA ASP A 48 -3.16 -0.38 10.42
C ASP A 48 -4.53 -0.87 10.91
N ASN A 49 -5.59 -0.53 10.19
CA ASN A 49 -6.95 -0.93 10.52
C ASN A 49 -7.14 -2.46 10.45
N TYR A 50 -6.49 -3.09 9.48
CA TYR A 50 -6.50 -4.55 9.37
C TYR A 50 -5.83 -5.21 10.59
N PHE A 51 -4.66 -4.71 10.99
CA PHE A 51 -4.00 -5.22 12.17
C PHE A 51 -4.80 -4.95 13.46
N ASP A 52 -5.36 -3.76 13.63
CA ASP A 52 -6.20 -3.43 14.79
C ASP A 52 -7.41 -4.36 14.88
N SER A 53 -8.01 -4.71 13.75
CA SER A 53 -9.11 -5.69 13.68
C SER A 53 -8.64 -7.09 14.09
N ILE A 54 -7.47 -7.53 13.62
CA ILE A 54 -6.86 -8.81 14.02
C ILE A 54 -6.50 -8.78 15.51
N ASN A 55 -5.95 -7.69 16.03
CA ASN A 55 -5.65 -7.52 17.45
C ASN A 55 -6.92 -7.65 18.30
N THR A 56 -8.00 -7.01 17.86
CA THR A 56 -9.32 -7.15 18.52
C THR A 56 -9.81 -8.60 18.50
N MET A 57 -9.64 -9.32 17.39
CA MET A 57 -9.99 -10.74 17.31
C MET A 57 -9.15 -11.62 18.24
N MET A 58 -7.87 -11.28 18.42
CA MET A 58 -7.01 -11.96 19.42
C MET A 58 -7.55 -11.76 20.84
N LEU A 59 -7.87 -10.53 21.21
CA LEU A 59 -8.39 -10.18 22.55
C LEU A 59 -9.76 -10.81 22.85
N THR A 60 -10.61 -10.93 21.83
CA THR A 60 -11.97 -11.48 21.97
C THR A 60 -12.06 -12.99 21.74
N GLY A 61 -10.94 -13.66 21.44
CA GLY A 61 -10.91 -15.09 21.15
C GLY A 61 -11.57 -15.50 19.82
N THR A 62 -11.76 -14.55 18.89
CA THR A 62 -12.48 -14.77 17.63
C THR A 62 -11.57 -14.97 16.42
N MET A 63 -10.30 -15.33 16.63
CA MET A 63 -9.29 -15.53 15.59
C MET A 63 -9.67 -16.58 14.53
N ALA A 64 -10.59 -17.49 14.85
CA ALA A 64 -11.15 -18.43 13.86
C ALA A 64 -11.82 -17.71 12.68
N ASN A 65 -12.31 -16.48 12.88
CA ASN A 65 -13.01 -15.68 11.89
C ASN A 65 -12.10 -14.79 11.04
N ARG A 66 -10.77 -14.83 11.24
CA ARG A 66 -9.82 -13.94 10.54
C ARG A 66 -9.92 -13.99 9.01
N GLU A 67 -10.26 -15.18 8.46
CA GLU A 67 -10.42 -15.36 7.02
C GLU A 67 -11.63 -14.58 6.45
N ILE A 68 -12.67 -14.41 7.28
CA ILE A 68 -13.84 -13.60 6.91
C ILE A 68 -13.41 -12.13 6.73
N LEU A 69 -12.56 -11.61 7.64
CA LEU A 69 -12.04 -10.25 7.54
C LEU A 69 -11.19 -10.08 6.27
N SER A 70 -10.26 -11.00 6.02
CA SER A 70 -9.41 -10.99 4.84
C SER A 70 -10.23 -11.04 3.53
N THR A 71 -11.25 -11.90 3.49
CA THR A 71 -12.17 -12.02 2.34
C THR A 71 -12.97 -10.73 2.13
N LYS A 72 -13.47 -10.12 3.19
CA LYS A 72 -14.19 -8.83 3.10
C LYS A 72 -13.30 -7.72 2.55
N LEU A 73 -12.04 -7.65 2.97
CA LEU A 73 -11.09 -6.68 2.41
C LEU A 73 -10.84 -6.93 0.93
N ARG A 74 -10.57 -8.15 0.52
CA ARG A 74 -10.37 -8.52 -0.89
C ARG A 74 -11.63 -8.37 -1.76
N SER A 75 -12.81 -8.19 -1.18
CA SER A 75 -14.03 -7.89 -1.94
C SER A 75 -14.12 -6.41 -2.39
N HIS A 76 -13.26 -5.52 -1.88
CA HIS A 76 -13.13 -4.18 -2.43
C HIS A 76 -12.43 -4.20 -3.79
N PRO A 77 -12.92 -3.39 -4.77
CA PRO A 77 -12.49 -3.50 -6.18
C PRO A 77 -10.99 -3.47 -6.40
N ASN A 78 -10.27 -2.67 -5.63
CA ASN A 78 -8.84 -2.41 -5.87
C ASN A 78 -7.93 -3.14 -4.87
N ILE A 79 -8.46 -3.97 -3.97
CA ILE A 79 -7.64 -4.77 -3.05
C ILE A 79 -7.46 -6.17 -3.61
N GLU A 80 -6.27 -6.45 -4.10
CA GLU A 80 -5.92 -7.75 -4.67
C GLU A 80 -5.57 -8.77 -3.59
N ASP A 81 -4.90 -8.32 -2.53
CA ASP A 81 -4.46 -9.19 -1.45
C ASP A 81 -4.45 -8.46 -0.11
N ALA A 82 -4.86 -9.17 0.94
CA ALA A 82 -4.84 -8.71 2.32
C ALA A 82 -4.72 -9.90 3.27
N HIS A 83 -3.53 -10.11 3.85
CA HIS A 83 -3.30 -11.17 4.82
C HIS A 83 -2.13 -10.86 5.77
N ILE A 84 -1.94 -11.73 6.77
CA ILE A 84 -0.79 -11.66 7.68
C ILE A 84 0.15 -12.82 7.41
N ILE A 85 1.42 -12.49 7.19
CA ILE A 85 2.52 -13.43 7.15
C ILE A 85 3.00 -13.63 8.59
N ARG A 86 3.02 -14.87 9.07
CA ARG A 86 3.40 -15.17 10.46
C ARG A 86 4.90 -15.22 10.63
N SER A 87 5.37 -14.71 11.77
CA SER A 87 6.76 -14.88 12.18
C SER A 87 7.02 -16.29 12.74
N PRO A 88 8.30 -16.72 12.80
CA PRO A 88 8.68 -17.96 13.47
C PRO A 88 8.25 -18.01 14.93
N ILE A 89 8.23 -16.88 15.63
CA ILE A 89 7.80 -16.77 17.03
C ILE A 89 6.33 -17.20 17.17
N VAL A 90 5.46 -16.65 16.32
CA VAL A 90 4.04 -17.00 16.32
C VAL A 90 3.82 -18.44 15.89
N ASN A 91 4.56 -18.93 14.90
CA ASN A 91 4.48 -20.31 14.44
C ASN A 91 4.88 -21.34 15.53
N LYS A 92 5.84 -20.98 16.37
CA LYS A 92 6.28 -21.86 17.49
C LYS A 92 5.16 -22.09 18.51
N ILE A 93 4.30 -21.10 18.72
CA ILE A 93 3.25 -21.15 19.76
C ILE A 93 1.93 -21.70 19.18
N TYR A 94 1.56 -21.22 17.99
CA TYR A 94 0.24 -21.45 17.40
C TYR A 94 0.25 -22.34 16.15
N GLY A 95 1.41 -22.92 15.81
CA GLY A 95 1.57 -23.76 14.62
C GLY A 95 1.78 -22.94 13.34
N PRO A 96 2.08 -23.63 12.20
CA PRO A 96 2.56 -23.00 10.98
C PRO A 96 1.51 -22.15 10.23
N GLY A 97 0.26 -22.16 10.64
CA GLY A 97 -0.78 -21.41 9.93
C GLY A 97 -1.13 -21.96 8.54
N ASN A 98 -1.80 -21.15 7.74
CA ASN A 98 -2.20 -21.50 6.38
C ASN A 98 -1.07 -21.18 5.36
N ALA A 99 -1.15 -21.73 4.15
CA ALA A 99 -0.14 -21.54 3.11
C ALA A 99 0.11 -20.06 2.75
N ASN A 100 -0.93 -19.22 2.78
CA ASN A 100 -0.82 -17.77 2.54
C ASN A 100 -0.19 -16.98 3.70
N GLN A 101 0.10 -17.64 4.82
CA GLN A 101 0.73 -17.01 6.00
C GLN A 101 2.25 -17.24 6.07
N VAL A 102 2.83 -17.77 5.01
CA VAL A 102 4.27 -18.05 4.89
C VAL A 102 4.89 -17.05 3.90
N ALA A 103 6.07 -16.52 4.24
CA ALA A 103 6.80 -15.63 3.34
C ALA A 103 7.25 -16.37 2.07
N THR A 104 6.87 -15.83 0.91
CA THR A 104 7.11 -16.43 -0.41
C THR A 104 8.29 -15.81 -1.18
N ASN A 105 8.66 -14.56 -0.84
CA ASN A 105 9.70 -13.80 -1.52
C ASN A 105 10.66 -13.11 -0.54
N ASP A 106 11.74 -12.51 -1.07
CA ASP A 106 12.77 -11.86 -0.26
C ASP A 106 12.27 -10.61 0.46
N ALA A 107 11.37 -9.84 -0.13
CA ALA A 107 10.80 -8.65 0.50
C ALA A 107 9.99 -9.05 1.75
N GLU A 108 9.16 -10.09 1.65
CA GLU A 108 8.38 -10.63 2.77
C GLU A 108 9.29 -11.19 3.87
N ARG A 109 10.36 -11.93 3.48
CA ARG A 109 11.36 -12.43 4.44
C ARG A 109 12.07 -11.29 5.16
N LYS A 110 12.45 -10.23 4.43
CA LYS A 110 13.07 -9.03 4.99
C LYS A 110 12.11 -8.26 5.91
N ALA A 111 10.83 -8.20 5.56
CA ALA A 111 9.83 -7.60 6.43
C ALA A 111 9.67 -8.36 7.76
N LEU A 112 9.81 -9.68 7.77
CA LEU A 112 9.84 -10.48 9.00
C LEU A 112 11.06 -10.22 9.89
N THR A 113 12.08 -9.52 9.39
CA THR A 113 13.20 -9.02 10.22
C THR A 113 13.00 -7.59 10.71
N GLY A 114 11.82 -7.00 10.48
CA GLY A 114 11.46 -5.67 10.96
C GLY A 114 11.61 -4.53 9.95
N THR A 115 11.90 -4.83 8.69
CA THR A 115 12.03 -3.81 7.64
C THR A 115 10.69 -3.60 6.93
N GLU A 116 10.09 -2.44 7.12
CA GLU A 116 8.91 -2.02 6.35
C GLU A 116 9.26 -1.84 4.87
N ALA A 117 8.36 -2.21 3.97
CA ALA A 117 8.56 -2.07 2.54
C ALA A 117 7.27 -1.65 1.83
N LEU A 118 7.42 -0.72 0.88
CA LEU A 118 6.39 -0.36 -0.09
C LEU A 118 7.04 -0.39 -1.46
N PHE A 119 6.43 -1.10 -2.40
CA PHE A 119 6.94 -1.20 -3.76
C PHE A 119 5.80 -1.36 -4.77
N ILE A 120 6.09 -0.98 -6.00
CA ILE A 120 5.17 -1.08 -7.13
C ILE A 120 5.70 -2.13 -8.10
N ASP A 121 4.86 -3.10 -8.43
CA ASP A 121 5.06 -3.99 -9.56
C ASP A 121 4.45 -3.33 -10.81
N ASN A 122 5.31 -2.77 -11.65
CA ASN A 122 4.88 -2.09 -12.87
C ASN A 122 4.30 -3.05 -13.94
N GLN A 123 4.56 -4.36 -13.85
CA GLN A 123 4.02 -5.33 -14.82
C GLN A 123 2.54 -5.59 -14.56
N ASN A 124 2.16 -5.57 -13.30
CA ASN A 124 0.79 -5.84 -12.86
C ASN A 124 0.06 -4.58 -12.36
N SER A 125 0.70 -3.40 -12.44
CA SER A 125 0.17 -2.15 -11.90
C SER A 125 -0.33 -2.30 -10.45
N THR A 126 0.47 -2.98 -9.61
CA THR A 126 0.08 -3.30 -8.23
C THR A 126 1.04 -2.65 -7.25
N MET A 127 0.50 -1.92 -6.28
CA MET A 127 1.24 -1.39 -5.13
C MET A 127 1.11 -2.35 -3.96
N THR A 128 2.24 -2.84 -3.43
CA THR A 128 2.28 -3.73 -2.27
C THR A 128 2.95 -3.05 -1.08
N TYR A 129 2.30 -3.12 0.07
CA TYR A 129 2.80 -2.65 1.34
C TYR A 129 2.98 -3.81 2.31
N LEU A 130 4.17 -3.90 2.90
CA LEU A 130 4.56 -4.87 3.91
C LEU A 130 4.87 -4.15 5.21
N LYS A 131 4.01 -4.33 6.21
CA LYS A 131 4.14 -3.69 7.52
C LYS A 131 4.50 -4.71 8.59
N PRO A 132 5.72 -4.68 9.17
CA PRO A 132 6.08 -5.48 10.32
C PRO A 132 5.25 -5.10 11.55
N MET A 133 4.77 -6.10 12.26
CA MET A 133 4.02 -5.94 13.50
C MET A 133 4.90 -6.36 14.66
N PHE A 134 5.29 -5.37 15.48
CA PHE A 134 6.19 -5.57 16.60
C PHE A 134 5.44 -5.92 17.87
N ALA A 135 6.00 -6.83 18.65
CA ALA A 135 5.56 -7.09 20.01
C ALA A 135 5.79 -5.84 20.88
N ARG A 136 4.76 -5.39 21.55
CA ARG A 136 4.77 -4.24 22.44
C ARG A 136 4.14 -4.61 23.78
N SER A 137 4.72 -4.09 24.87
CA SER A 137 4.10 -4.17 26.21
C SER A 137 2.81 -3.35 26.27
N ASP A 138 2.70 -2.32 25.44
CA ASP A 138 1.49 -1.54 25.22
C ASP A 138 1.34 -1.19 23.73
N TYR A 139 0.50 -1.93 23.03
CA TYR A 139 0.02 -1.59 21.70
C TYR A 139 -1.44 -1.15 21.79
N LYS A 140 -1.68 0.16 21.85
CA LYS A 140 -3.04 0.74 21.94
C LYS A 140 -3.88 0.08 23.06
N GLY A 141 -3.28 -0.11 24.23
CA GLY A 141 -3.89 -0.78 25.37
C GLY A 141 -3.77 -2.31 25.39
N THR A 142 -3.09 -2.90 24.42
CA THR A 142 -2.88 -4.37 24.36
C THR A 142 -1.46 -4.74 24.70
N ASN A 143 -1.28 -5.66 25.67
CA ASN A 143 0.01 -6.25 25.97
C ASN A 143 0.26 -7.49 25.09
N CYS A 144 1.06 -7.33 24.03
CA CYS A 144 1.39 -8.40 23.11
C CYS A 144 2.28 -9.49 23.76
N LEU A 145 3.13 -9.10 24.72
CA LEU A 145 4.16 -9.98 25.29
C LEU A 145 3.56 -11.12 26.10
N GLY A 146 2.42 -10.87 26.76
CA GLY A 146 1.76 -11.85 27.60
C GLY A 146 1.18 -13.05 26.82
N CYS A 147 0.75 -12.83 25.58
CA CYS A 147 0.14 -13.85 24.74
C CYS A 147 1.14 -14.54 23.81
N HIS A 148 2.16 -13.81 23.33
CA HIS A 148 3.08 -14.32 22.32
C HIS A 148 4.41 -14.84 22.85
N GLN A 149 4.67 -14.75 24.17
CA GLN A 149 5.95 -15.12 24.79
C GLN A 149 7.16 -14.53 24.04
N ALA A 150 6.99 -13.29 23.57
CA ALA A 150 7.96 -12.54 22.78
C ALA A 150 8.66 -11.49 23.66
N GLN A 151 9.76 -10.94 23.16
CA GLN A 151 10.42 -9.79 23.77
C GLN A 151 9.91 -8.49 23.11
N GLU A 152 10.06 -7.37 23.84
CA GLU A 152 9.74 -6.05 23.29
C GLU A 152 10.51 -5.80 21.99
N GLY A 153 9.80 -5.49 20.91
CA GLY A 153 10.39 -5.26 19.59
C GLY A 153 10.54 -6.48 18.69
N ASP A 154 10.23 -7.69 19.16
CA ASP A 154 10.18 -8.86 18.29
C ASP A 154 9.10 -8.72 17.22
N VAL A 155 9.35 -9.20 16.01
CA VAL A 155 8.35 -9.20 14.93
C VAL A 155 7.41 -10.39 15.10
N LEU A 156 6.12 -10.12 15.31
CA LEU A 156 5.08 -11.14 15.43
C LEU A 156 4.52 -11.60 14.08
N GLY A 157 4.63 -10.74 13.08
CA GLY A 157 4.18 -11.01 11.72
C GLY A 157 4.31 -9.79 10.84
N VAL A 158 3.87 -9.91 9.59
CA VAL A 158 3.84 -8.83 8.61
C VAL A 158 2.44 -8.74 8.04
N VAL A 159 1.82 -7.57 8.11
CA VAL A 159 0.62 -7.27 7.33
C VAL A 159 1.06 -7.02 5.90
N LYS A 160 0.48 -7.76 4.96
CA LYS A 160 0.62 -7.53 3.53
C LYS A 160 -0.70 -7.04 2.97
N ILE A 161 -0.66 -5.91 2.28
CA ILE A 161 -1.77 -5.39 1.48
C ILE A 161 -1.24 -5.13 0.07
N SER A 162 -1.96 -5.63 -0.94
CA SER A 162 -1.69 -5.35 -2.34
C SER A 162 -2.90 -4.66 -2.97
N TYR A 163 -2.65 -3.55 -3.65
CA TYR A 163 -3.65 -2.65 -4.22
C TYR A 163 -3.41 -2.46 -5.72
N SER A 164 -4.44 -2.65 -6.54
CA SER A 164 -4.38 -2.41 -7.98
C SER A 164 -4.38 -0.91 -8.29
N LEU A 165 -3.44 -0.47 -9.10
CA LEU A 165 -3.36 0.90 -9.62
C LEU A 165 -4.05 1.05 -10.99
N ALA A 166 -4.57 -0.03 -11.57
CA ALA A 166 -5.09 -0.06 -12.94
C ALA A 166 -6.19 0.99 -13.19
N ASP A 167 -7.15 1.11 -12.27
CA ASP A 167 -8.25 2.08 -12.40
C ASP A 167 -7.73 3.52 -12.36
N ILE A 168 -6.75 3.79 -11.50
CA ILE A 168 -6.13 5.12 -11.37
C ILE A 168 -5.34 5.49 -12.62
N GLU A 169 -4.55 4.56 -13.14
CA GLU A 169 -3.79 4.75 -14.37
C GLU A 169 -4.73 4.99 -15.57
N GLN A 170 -5.86 4.28 -15.62
CA GLN A 170 -6.89 4.48 -16.64
C GLN A 170 -7.56 5.85 -16.50
N GLU A 171 -7.97 6.26 -15.31
CA GLU A 171 -8.63 7.53 -15.06
C GLU A 171 -7.72 8.72 -15.40
N VAL A 172 -6.44 8.66 -15.00
CA VAL A 172 -5.47 9.70 -15.35
C VAL A 172 -5.23 9.75 -16.85
N SER A 173 -5.16 8.60 -17.54
CA SER A 173 -4.98 8.55 -18.99
C SER A 173 -6.17 9.17 -19.75
N GLN A 174 -7.40 9.00 -19.26
CA GLN A 174 -8.61 9.56 -19.85
C GLN A 174 -8.74 11.08 -19.64
N ASN A 175 -8.28 11.59 -18.50
CA ASN A 175 -8.33 13.01 -18.17
C ASN A 175 -7.21 13.84 -18.82
N THR A 176 -6.27 13.20 -19.52
CA THR A 176 -5.13 13.85 -20.17
C THR A 176 -5.37 14.04 -21.69
N LEU A 177 -6.47 13.56 -22.24
CA LEU A 177 -6.91 13.74 -23.64
C LEU A 177 -7.91 14.88 -23.77
#